data_192519862463c7de5aee581942d8220d
#
_entry.id   192519862463c7de5aee581942d8220d
#
_cell.length_a   1.000
_cell.length_b   1.000
_cell.length_c   1.000
_cell.angle_alpha   90.00
_cell.angle_beta   90.00
_cell.angle_gamma   90.00
#
_symmetry.space_group_name_H-M   'P 1'
#
loop_
_entity.id
_entity.type
_entity.pdbx_description
1 polymer ?
#
loop_
_entity_poly.entity_id
_entity_poly.type
_entity_poly.pdbx_seq_one_letter_code
_entity_poly.pdbx_strand_id
1 'polypeptide(L)'
;LPPVGDDRLNYLTMWNDPLVFVASPFHPLAQQTQLTLEDLIAYPSLLPAAHTYTSQITLAEFEKKGLKPKISMSNNPLESIRMLVSIGLGWSVLPKTLVNQDLKQLDLNLDMQRQLGMVWHPARIQSKAAEELINMMQLG
;
A
#
# COMPACT_ATOMS: atom_id res chain seq x y z
N LEU A 1 -3.50 19.01 18.85
CA LEU A 1 -3.91 18.57 20.19
C LEU A 1 -5.41 18.60 20.34
N PRO A 2 -5.97 17.61 21.02
CA PRO A 2 -7.40 17.61 21.26
C PRO A 2 -7.82 18.79 22.17
N PRO A 3 -9.04 19.27 21.98
CA PRO A 3 -9.55 20.30 22.89
C PRO A 3 -9.57 19.82 24.33
N VAL A 4 -9.20 20.70 25.23
CA VAL A 4 -9.17 20.39 26.64
C VAL A 4 -10.57 20.48 27.23
N GLY A 5 -10.93 19.49 28.04
CA GLY A 5 -12.12 19.56 28.85
C GLY A 5 -13.41 19.01 28.26
N ASP A 6 -13.37 18.41 27.09
CA ASP A 6 -14.55 17.75 26.54
C ASP A 6 -14.28 16.26 26.30
N ASP A 7 -14.65 15.45 27.28
CA ASP A 7 -14.43 14.01 27.25
C ASP A 7 -15.34 13.25 26.28
N ARG A 8 -16.33 13.95 25.73
CA ARG A 8 -17.28 13.33 24.80
C ARG A 8 -16.83 13.41 23.36
N LEU A 9 -15.81 14.23 23.08
CA LEU A 9 -15.28 14.33 21.73
C LEU A 9 -14.44 13.13 21.39
N ASN A 10 -14.64 12.63 20.18
CA ASN A 10 -13.76 11.66 19.58
C ASN A 10 -12.65 12.38 18.85
N TYR A 11 -11.46 11.86 18.94
CA TYR A 11 -10.30 12.41 18.23
C TYR A 11 -9.98 11.56 17.03
N LEU A 12 -9.73 12.22 15.90
CA LEU A 12 -9.33 11.56 14.67
C LEU A 12 -7.84 11.82 14.46
N THR A 13 -7.07 10.76 14.52
CA THR A 13 -5.65 10.80 14.16
C THR A 13 -5.49 10.28 12.75
N MET A 14 -4.88 11.10 11.89
CA MET A 14 -4.64 10.76 10.49
C MET A 14 -3.16 10.84 10.19
N TRP A 15 -2.68 9.91 9.40
CA TRP A 15 -1.32 9.98 8.86
C TRP A 15 -1.28 9.33 7.49
N ASN A 16 -0.32 9.75 6.68
CA ASN A 16 -0.13 9.23 5.34
C ASN A 16 0.79 8.02 5.36
N ASP A 17 0.45 7.04 4.55
CA ASP A 17 1.24 5.84 4.37
C ASP A 17 1.60 5.73 2.89
N PRO A 18 2.83 6.14 2.50
CA PRO A 18 3.22 6.12 1.09
C PRO A 18 3.19 4.72 0.50
N LEU A 19 2.65 4.63 -0.71
CA LEU A 19 2.63 3.39 -1.49
C LEU A 19 3.64 3.51 -2.62
N VAL A 20 4.39 2.45 -2.86
CA VAL A 20 5.39 2.43 -3.92
C VAL A 20 5.25 1.18 -4.77
N PHE A 21 5.56 1.32 -6.06
CA PHE A 21 5.65 0.17 -6.97
C PHE A 21 6.96 -0.56 -6.71
N VAL A 22 6.88 -1.88 -6.69
CA VAL A 22 8.03 -2.72 -6.39
C VAL A 22 8.10 -3.92 -7.33
N ALA A 23 9.31 -4.42 -7.54
CA ALA A 23 9.56 -5.66 -8.26
C ALA A 23 10.84 -6.28 -7.70
N SER A 24 11.14 -7.51 -8.12
CA SER A 24 12.44 -8.11 -7.83
C SER A 24 13.54 -7.25 -8.46
N PRO A 25 14.72 -7.15 -7.82
CA PRO A 25 15.86 -6.47 -8.46
C PRO A 25 16.25 -7.05 -9.82
N PHE A 26 15.89 -8.30 -10.09
CA PHE A 26 16.19 -8.97 -11.36
C PHE A 26 15.06 -8.86 -12.38
N HIS A 27 13.92 -8.28 -12.00
CA HIS A 27 12.79 -8.13 -12.90
C HIS A 27 13.14 -7.15 -14.04
N PRO A 28 12.63 -7.38 -15.26
CA PRO A 28 12.90 -6.47 -16.38
C PRO A 28 12.53 -5.02 -16.06
N LEU A 29 11.45 -4.77 -15.33
CA LEU A 29 11.05 -3.42 -14.94
C LEU A 29 12.09 -2.74 -14.04
N ALA A 30 12.82 -3.51 -13.24
CA ALA A 30 13.83 -2.96 -12.34
C ALA A 30 15.07 -2.47 -13.08
N GLN A 31 15.23 -2.86 -14.33
CA GLN A 31 16.38 -2.44 -15.16
C GLN A 31 16.16 -1.10 -15.85
N GLN A 32 14.97 -0.55 -15.79
CA GLN A 32 14.62 0.72 -16.41
C GLN A 32 14.71 1.85 -15.39
N THR A 33 15.18 3.02 -15.84
CA THR A 33 15.36 4.16 -14.95
C THR A 33 14.08 4.96 -14.73
N GLN A 34 13.24 5.05 -15.76
CA GLN A 34 11.92 5.70 -15.66
C GLN A 34 10.88 4.79 -16.26
N LEU A 35 9.76 4.67 -15.56
CA LEU A 35 8.68 3.78 -15.94
C LEU A 35 7.39 4.56 -16.05
N THR A 36 6.49 4.05 -16.91
CA THR A 36 5.12 4.51 -17.02
C THR A 36 4.19 3.36 -16.65
N LEU A 37 2.91 3.67 -16.45
CA LEU A 37 1.92 2.63 -16.18
C LEU A 37 1.78 1.68 -17.38
N GLU A 38 2.00 2.18 -18.59
CA GLU A 38 2.00 1.36 -19.81
C GLU A 38 3.08 0.27 -19.75
N ASP A 39 4.24 0.57 -19.17
CA ASP A 39 5.30 -0.42 -19.00
C ASP A 39 4.86 -1.54 -18.06
N LEU A 40 4.08 -1.22 -17.04
CA LEU A 40 3.66 -2.18 -16.03
C LEU A 40 2.61 -3.16 -16.55
N ILE A 41 1.72 -2.73 -17.44
CA ILE A 41 0.66 -3.61 -17.93
C ILE A 41 1.18 -4.75 -18.80
N ALA A 42 2.42 -4.68 -19.26
CA ALA A 42 3.05 -5.77 -20.01
C ALA A 42 3.42 -6.97 -19.12
N TYR A 43 3.45 -6.80 -17.81
CA TYR A 43 3.89 -7.83 -16.88
C TYR A 43 2.82 -8.14 -15.84
N PRO A 44 2.80 -9.38 -15.30
CA PRO A 44 1.82 -9.72 -14.28
C PRO A 44 2.05 -8.96 -12.98
N SER A 45 0.98 -8.70 -12.29
CA SER A 45 0.99 -8.03 -10.98
C SER A 45 0.43 -8.93 -9.90
N LEU A 46 0.85 -8.67 -8.66
CA LEU A 46 0.40 -9.36 -7.47
C LEU A 46 -0.18 -8.29 -6.54
N LEU A 47 -1.50 -8.25 -6.43
CA LEU A 47 -2.16 -7.20 -5.64
C LEU A 47 -2.94 -7.80 -4.49
N PRO A 48 -3.10 -7.08 -3.37
CA PRO A 48 -4.01 -7.51 -2.33
C PRO A 48 -5.44 -7.49 -2.82
N ALA A 49 -6.37 -7.96 -2.00
CA ALA A 49 -7.77 -8.05 -2.40
C ALA A 49 -8.30 -6.71 -2.92
N ALA A 50 -9.23 -6.78 -3.88
CA ALA A 50 -9.72 -5.59 -4.57
C ALA A 50 -10.38 -4.56 -3.64
N HIS A 51 -10.91 -5.00 -2.50
CA HIS A 51 -11.56 -4.10 -1.54
C HIS A 51 -10.56 -3.35 -0.65
N THR A 52 -9.28 -3.69 -0.68
CA THR A 52 -8.28 -3.03 0.16
C THR A 52 -7.96 -1.63 -0.35
N TYR A 53 -7.53 -0.77 0.55
CA TYR A 53 -7.13 0.59 0.16
C TYR A 53 -5.96 0.58 -0.82
N THR A 54 -4.99 -0.30 -0.59
CA THR A 54 -3.83 -0.41 -1.49
C THR A 54 -4.25 -0.71 -2.92
N SER A 55 -5.12 -1.70 -3.11
CA SER A 55 -5.60 -2.05 -4.45
C SER A 55 -6.47 -0.96 -5.06
N GLN A 56 -7.36 -0.35 -4.28
CA GLN A 56 -8.22 0.70 -4.79
C GLN A 56 -7.44 1.92 -5.25
N ILE A 57 -6.45 2.34 -4.48
CA ILE A 57 -5.61 3.48 -4.85
C ILE A 57 -4.79 3.16 -6.10
N THR A 58 -4.22 1.96 -6.15
CA THR A 58 -3.42 1.52 -7.30
C THR A 58 -4.26 1.44 -8.57
N LEU A 59 -5.40 0.77 -8.51
CA LEU A 59 -6.25 0.58 -9.68
C LEU A 59 -6.83 1.90 -10.18
N ALA A 60 -7.09 2.85 -9.28
CA ALA A 60 -7.55 4.17 -9.68
C ALA A 60 -6.54 4.91 -10.57
N GLU A 61 -5.25 4.74 -10.31
CA GLU A 61 -4.21 5.36 -11.15
C GLU A 61 -4.20 4.78 -12.56
N PHE A 62 -4.38 3.47 -12.69
CA PHE A 62 -4.50 2.83 -14.00
C PHE A 62 -5.78 3.26 -14.72
N GLU A 63 -6.88 3.34 -13.99
CA GLU A 63 -8.18 3.71 -14.55
C GLU A 63 -8.16 5.13 -15.14
N LYS A 64 -7.47 6.06 -14.48
CA LYS A 64 -7.33 7.43 -14.99
C LYS A 64 -6.73 7.48 -16.39
N LYS A 65 -5.94 6.49 -16.76
CA LYS A 65 -5.31 6.39 -18.07
C LYS A 65 -5.97 5.38 -18.98
N GLY A 66 -7.09 4.81 -18.57
CA GLY A 66 -7.78 3.79 -19.34
C GLY A 66 -7.02 2.48 -19.46
N LEU A 67 -6.16 2.19 -18.50
CA LEU A 67 -5.32 1.00 -18.50
C LEU A 67 -5.82 -0.01 -17.48
N LYS A 68 -5.56 -1.29 -17.74
CA LYS A 68 -5.89 -2.38 -16.82
C LYS A 68 -4.65 -3.23 -16.58
N PRO A 69 -4.17 -3.36 -15.34
CA PRO A 69 -3.05 -4.23 -15.05
C PRO A 69 -3.46 -5.70 -15.16
N LYS A 70 -2.50 -6.55 -15.47
CA LYS A 70 -2.69 -7.99 -15.46
C LYS A 70 -2.55 -8.48 -14.02
N ILE A 71 -3.66 -8.81 -13.36
CA ILE A 71 -3.63 -9.26 -11.99
C ILE A 71 -3.49 -10.79 -12.00
N SER A 72 -2.31 -11.25 -11.61
CA SER A 72 -2.00 -12.68 -11.58
C SER A 72 -2.49 -13.32 -10.29
N MET A 73 -2.38 -12.59 -9.18
CA MET A 73 -2.85 -13.06 -7.88
C MET A 73 -3.49 -11.91 -7.12
N SER A 74 -4.58 -12.22 -6.44
CA SER A 74 -5.27 -11.30 -5.56
C SER A 74 -5.64 -12.02 -4.27
N ASN A 75 -6.12 -11.31 -3.26
CA ASN A 75 -6.51 -11.85 -1.96
C ASN A 75 -5.37 -12.33 -1.07
N ASN A 76 -4.12 -12.05 -1.43
CA ASN A 76 -2.99 -12.39 -0.58
C ASN A 76 -2.67 -11.25 0.39
N PRO A 77 -2.25 -11.57 1.62
CA PRO A 77 -1.79 -10.53 2.54
C PRO A 77 -0.51 -9.89 2.05
N LEU A 78 -0.27 -8.65 2.48
CA LEU A 78 0.88 -7.86 2.02
C LEU A 78 2.22 -8.55 2.26
N GLU A 79 2.36 -9.25 3.38
CA GLU A 79 3.60 -9.98 3.66
C GLU A 79 3.86 -11.10 2.66
N SER A 80 2.82 -11.83 2.26
CA SER A 80 2.95 -12.87 1.25
C SER A 80 3.29 -12.28 -0.12
N ILE A 81 2.65 -11.16 -0.46
CA ILE A 81 2.93 -10.46 -1.72
C ILE A 81 4.39 -10.03 -1.77
N ARG A 82 4.91 -9.46 -0.69
CA ARG A 82 6.30 -9.03 -0.62
C ARG A 82 7.26 -10.18 -0.96
N MET A 83 7.03 -11.35 -0.37
CA MET A 83 7.85 -12.51 -0.64
C MET A 83 7.74 -12.95 -2.10
N LEU A 84 6.52 -13.03 -2.64
CA LEU A 84 6.31 -13.48 -4.01
C LEU A 84 6.91 -12.53 -5.04
N VAL A 85 6.85 -11.23 -4.77
CA VAL A 85 7.48 -10.23 -5.64
C VAL A 85 9.01 -10.38 -5.60
N SER A 86 9.56 -10.62 -4.42
CA SER A 86 11.00 -10.76 -4.27
C SER A 86 11.60 -11.92 -5.08
N ILE A 87 10.83 -12.96 -5.32
CA ILE A 87 11.27 -14.10 -6.13
C ILE A 87 10.93 -13.96 -7.63
N GLY A 88 10.38 -12.81 -8.03
CA GLY A 88 10.23 -12.48 -9.44
C GLY A 88 8.92 -12.87 -10.09
N LEU A 89 7.87 -13.16 -9.33
CA LEU A 89 6.58 -13.56 -9.91
C LEU A 89 5.81 -12.41 -10.56
N GLY A 90 6.16 -11.17 -10.25
CA GLY A 90 5.50 -10.02 -10.83
C GLY A 90 5.83 -8.76 -10.05
N TRP A 91 5.21 -7.65 -10.43
CA TRP A 91 5.34 -6.41 -9.68
C TRP A 91 4.12 -6.23 -8.74
N SER A 92 4.27 -5.34 -7.80
CA SER A 92 3.17 -5.01 -6.88
C SER A 92 3.27 -3.56 -6.42
N VAL A 93 2.34 -3.19 -5.58
CA VAL A 93 2.33 -1.92 -4.85
C VAL A 93 2.25 -2.25 -3.37
N LEU A 94 3.19 -1.72 -2.61
CA LEU A 94 3.26 -1.98 -1.17
C LEU A 94 3.45 -0.68 -0.42
N PRO A 95 3.04 -0.63 0.86
CA PRO A 95 3.48 0.45 1.73
C PRO A 95 5.01 0.51 1.75
N LYS A 96 5.55 1.70 1.69
CA LYS A 96 7.00 1.89 1.64
C LYS A 96 7.70 1.24 2.83
N THR A 97 7.03 1.16 3.97
CA THR A 97 7.58 0.53 5.18
C THR A 97 7.84 -0.97 5.01
N LEU A 98 7.21 -1.62 4.04
CA LEU A 98 7.41 -3.04 3.77
C LEU A 98 8.50 -3.31 2.76
N VAL A 99 9.07 -2.29 2.14
CA VAL A 99 10.14 -2.46 1.16
C VAL A 99 11.45 -2.76 1.88
N ASN A 100 12.12 -3.83 1.46
CA ASN A 100 13.40 -4.22 2.02
C ASN A 100 14.42 -4.40 0.88
N GLN A 101 15.62 -4.89 1.20
CA GLN A 101 16.68 -5.05 0.23
C GLN A 101 16.40 -6.10 -0.85
N ASP A 102 15.41 -6.97 -0.63
CA ASP A 102 15.01 -7.99 -1.60
C ASP A 102 14.07 -7.45 -2.67
N LEU A 103 13.69 -6.18 -2.56
CA LEU A 103 12.78 -5.52 -3.49
C LEU A 103 13.43 -4.27 -4.07
N LYS A 104 13.13 -4.01 -5.33
CA LYS A 104 13.53 -2.78 -6.01
C LYS A 104 12.30 -1.88 -6.10
N GLN A 105 12.40 -0.67 -5.56
CA GLN A 105 11.36 0.34 -5.75
C GLN A 105 11.45 0.86 -7.18
N LEU A 106 10.32 0.84 -7.88
CA LEU A 106 10.24 1.29 -9.26
C LEU A 106 9.89 2.79 -9.29
N ASP A 107 10.50 3.51 -10.23
CA ASP A 107 10.33 4.97 -10.35
C ASP A 107 9.29 5.28 -11.42
N LEU A 108 8.08 5.63 -10.98
CA LEU A 108 6.97 5.97 -11.88
C LEU A 108 6.54 7.43 -11.78
N ASN A 109 7.17 8.21 -10.95
CA ASN A 109 6.80 9.62 -10.76
C ASN A 109 5.30 9.79 -10.39
N LEU A 110 4.80 8.90 -9.55
CA LEU A 110 3.44 8.96 -9.02
C LEU A 110 3.49 9.09 -7.51
N ASP A 111 2.60 9.91 -6.99
CA ASP A 111 2.48 10.11 -5.54
C ASP A 111 1.21 9.42 -5.06
N MET A 112 1.35 8.18 -4.58
CA MET A 112 0.24 7.41 -4.05
C MET A 112 0.41 7.28 -2.54
N GLN A 113 -0.65 7.57 -1.81
CA GLN A 113 -0.61 7.45 -0.36
C GLN A 113 -1.88 6.83 0.15
N ARG A 114 -1.72 5.88 1.08
CA ARG A 114 -2.78 5.35 1.89
C ARG A 114 -2.96 6.26 3.09
N GLN A 115 -4.17 6.74 3.32
CA GLN A 115 -4.44 7.49 4.54
C GLN A 115 -4.92 6.52 5.61
N LEU A 116 -4.21 6.50 6.72
CA LEU A 116 -4.57 5.72 7.88
C LEU A 116 -5.17 6.65 8.92
N GLY A 117 -6.29 6.25 9.50
CA GLY A 117 -6.95 7.06 10.49
C GLY A 117 -7.58 6.20 11.57
N MET A 118 -7.69 6.78 12.75
CA MET A 118 -8.32 6.14 13.89
C MET A 118 -9.10 7.18 14.68
N VAL A 119 -10.40 6.92 14.89
CA VAL A 119 -11.22 7.74 15.78
C VAL A 119 -11.23 7.08 17.14
N TRP A 120 -10.88 7.83 18.18
CA TRP A 120 -10.78 7.28 19.51
C TRP A 120 -11.23 8.29 20.57
N HIS A 121 -11.61 7.74 21.72
CA HIS A 121 -12.02 8.53 22.87
C HIS A 121 -10.92 8.40 23.94
N PRO A 122 -10.26 9.48 24.33
CA PRO A 122 -9.04 9.41 25.15
C PRO A 122 -9.22 8.67 26.47
N ALA A 123 -10.38 8.80 27.07
CA ALA A 123 -10.64 8.20 28.38
C ALA A 123 -10.86 6.69 28.33
N ARG A 124 -10.97 6.10 27.16
CA ARG A 124 -11.32 4.69 26.97
C ARG A 124 -10.32 3.87 26.18
N ILE A 125 -9.39 4.52 25.49
CA ILE A 125 -8.43 3.83 24.65
C ILE A 125 -7.30 3.31 25.52
N GLN A 126 -7.03 2.02 25.39
CA GLN A 126 -5.86 1.39 25.96
C GLN A 126 -4.84 1.16 24.86
N SER A 127 -3.55 1.22 25.23
CA SER A 127 -2.46 1.12 24.26
C SER A 127 -2.57 -0.11 23.37
N LYS A 128 -2.90 -1.25 23.97
CA LYS A 128 -2.99 -2.50 23.23
C LYS A 128 -4.09 -2.48 22.19
N ALA A 129 -5.25 -1.93 22.54
CA ALA A 129 -6.37 -1.82 21.60
C ALA A 129 -6.00 -0.89 20.44
N ALA A 130 -5.31 0.20 20.71
CA ALA A 130 -4.87 1.13 19.69
C ALA A 130 -3.87 0.47 18.74
N GLU A 131 -2.94 -0.33 19.25
CA GLU A 131 -2.00 -1.06 18.42
C GLU A 131 -2.68 -2.07 17.51
N GLU A 132 -3.68 -2.79 18.02
CA GLU A 132 -4.43 -3.74 17.22
C GLU A 132 -5.17 -3.07 16.08
N LEU A 133 -5.77 -1.91 16.34
CA LEU A 133 -6.46 -1.14 15.28
C LEU A 133 -5.50 -0.69 14.21
N ILE A 134 -4.33 -0.20 14.59
CA ILE A 134 -3.31 0.23 13.63
C ILE A 134 -2.84 -0.96 12.79
N ASN A 135 -2.61 -2.11 13.41
CA ASN A 135 -2.20 -3.31 12.69
C ASN A 135 -3.26 -3.74 11.68
N MET A 136 -4.54 -3.70 12.05
CA MET A 136 -5.62 -4.03 11.12
C MET A 136 -5.67 -3.09 9.93
N MET A 137 -5.44 -1.81 10.14
CA MET A 137 -5.41 -0.82 9.07
C MET A 137 -4.24 -1.03 8.12
N GLN A 138 -3.12 -1.53 8.61
CA GLN A 138 -1.93 -1.77 7.80
C GLN A 138 -1.98 -3.05 7.00
N LEU A 139 -2.86 -3.98 7.35
CA LEU A 139 -3.01 -5.25 6.63
C LEU A 139 -3.73 -5.09 5.30
N GLY A 140 -4.49 -4.04 5.14
CA GLY A 140 -5.19 -3.77 3.90
C GLY A 140 -4.43 -2.78 3.07
#